data_06fb564370465c5212dabf9a80025999
#
_entry.id   06fb564370465c5212dabf9a80025999
#
_cell.length_a   1.000
_cell.length_b   1.000
_cell.length_c   1.000
_cell.angle_alpha   90.00
_cell.angle_beta   90.00
_cell.angle_gamma   90.00
#
_symmetry.space_group_name_H-M   'P 1'
#
loop_
_entity.id
_entity.type
_entity.pdbx_description
1 polymer ?
#
loop_
_entity_poly.entity_id
_entity_poly.type
_entity_poly.pdbx_seq_one_letter_code
_entity_poly.pdbx_strand_id
1 'polypeptide(L)'
;MKRYVVRAGDLPSYSPANHTGTKNTRLVSAALNGARFMEVVLGEVEKGAGVSTHAHPGMEQAQYFLEGEAEVIVDGVTYQARAGDLCFFPADVFHSIRVTSERMKVLIIYSPPFAESPDKVVRK
;
A
#
# COMPACT_ATOMS: atom_id res chain seq x y z
N MET A 1 14.71 -20.08 -6.19
CA MET A 1 14.49 -19.67 -7.59
C MET A 1 13.73 -18.34 -7.61
N LYS A 2 14.20 -17.39 -8.40
CA LYS A 2 13.53 -16.10 -8.52
C LYS A 2 12.37 -16.19 -9.51
N ARG A 3 11.27 -15.54 -9.17
CA ARG A 3 10.05 -15.57 -9.99
C ARG A 3 9.85 -14.21 -10.67
N TYR A 4 9.85 -14.23 -11.99
CA TYR A 4 9.63 -13.00 -12.78
C TYR A 4 8.17 -12.84 -13.22
N VAL A 5 7.40 -13.92 -13.16
CA VAL A 5 5.95 -13.90 -13.36
C VAL A 5 5.32 -14.56 -12.14
N VAL A 6 4.40 -13.85 -11.49
CA VAL A 6 3.75 -14.35 -10.28
C VAL A 6 2.23 -14.29 -10.44
N ARG A 7 1.54 -15.17 -9.71
CA ARG A 7 0.08 -15.16 -9.62
C ARG A 7 -0.29 -14.91 -8.16
N ALA A 8 -1.05 -13.85 -7.92
CA ALA A 8 -1.37 -13.42 -6.56
C ALA A 8 -2.02 -14.54 -5.73
N GLY A 9 -2.91 -15.33 -6.32
CA GLY A 9 -3.60 -16.41 -5.62
C GLY A 9 -2.69 -17.54 -5.14
N ASP A 10 -1.47 -17.64 -5.66
CA ASP A 10 -0.49 -18.67 -5.29
C ASP A 10 0.49 -18.18 -4.21
N LEU A 11 0.36 -16.95 -3.76
CA LEU A 11 1.30 -16.32 -2.83
C LEU A 11 0.66 -16.17 -1.44
N PRO A 12 1.47 -16.23 -0.37
CA PRO A 12 0.97 -16.00 0.97
C PRO A 12 0.53 -14.56 1.16
N SER A 13 -0.45 -14.34 2.04
CA SER A 13 -0.89 -13.01 2.42
C SER A 13 -0.53 -12.74 3.88
N TYR A 14 -0.53 -11.46 4.25
CA TYR A 14 -0.26 -11.02 5.61
C TYR A 14 -1.12 -9.80 5.94
N SER A 15 -1.30 -9.53 7.25
CA SER A 15 -1.94 -8.31 7.71
C SER A 15 -0.84 -7.36 8.19
N PRO A 16 -0.69 -6.18 7.59
CA PRO A 16 0.38 -5.26 7.98
C PRO A 16 0.16 -4.72 9.40
N ALA A 17 1.26 -4.36 10.06
CA ALA A 17 1.23 -3.79 11.40
C ALA A 17 0.44 -2.48 11.42
N ASN A 18 -0.32 -2.26 12.50
CA ASN A 18 -1.12 -1.06 12.72
C ASN A 18 -2.23 -0.84 11.69
N HIS A 19 -2.58 -1.89 10.93
CA HIS A 19 -3.74 -1.90 10.04
C HIS A 19 -4.82 -2.81 10.62
N THR A 20 -6.07 -2.53 10.28
CA THR A 20 -7.20 -3.41 10.59
C THR A 20 -7.95 -3.69 9.30
N GLY A 21 -8.50 -4.91 9.18
CA GLY A 21 -9.26 -5.30 8.00
C GLY A 21 -8.47 -5.21 6.70
N THR A 22 -7.15 -5.40 6.76
CA THR A 22 -6.26 -5.33 5.60
C THR A 22 -5.55 -6.66 5.39
N LYS A 23 -5.55 -7.14 4.15
CA LYS A 23 -4.82 -8.33 3.73
C LYS A 23 -3.93 -7.95 2.55
N ASN A 24 -2.64 -8.12 2.71
CA ASN A 24 -1.65 -7.78 1.69
C ASN A 24 -0.97 -9.03 1.11
N THR A 25 -0.65 -8.97 -0.17
CA THR A 25 0.12 -10.03 -0.87
C THR A 25 1.28 -9.36 -1.59
N ARG A 26 2.52 -9.76 -1.26
CA ARG A 26 3.70 -9.24 -1.96
C ARG A 26 3.80 -9.87 -3.33
N LEU A 27 3.88 -9.02 -4.37
CA LEU A 27 4.03 -9.44 -5.76
C LEU A 27 5.45 -9.22 -6.27
N VAL A 28 6.13 -8.19 -5.74
CA VAL A 28 7.53 -7.90 -6.05
C VAL A 28 8.24 -7.63 -4.73
N SER A 29 9.32 -8.36 -4.48
CA SER A 29 10.14 -8.21 -3.28
C SER A 29 11.54 -8.76 -3.52
N ALA A 30 12.48 -8.45 -2.62
CA ALA A 30 13.82 -8.99 -2.70
C ALA A 30 13.82 -10.52 -2.65
N ALA A 31 13.03 -11.10 -1.74
CA ALA A 31 12.96 -12.55 -1.56
C ALA A 31 12.29 -13.26 -2.73
N LEU A 32 11.23 -12.69 -3.28
CA LEU A 32 10.42 -13.37 -4.30
C LEU A 32 11.09 -13.36 -5.66
N ASN A 33 11.63 -12.23 -6.09
CA ASN A 33 12.15 -12.06 -7.45
C ASN A 33 13.43 -11.25 -7.54
N GLY A 34 14.08 -10.97 -6.41
CA GLY A 34 15.35 -10.26 -6.38
C GLY A 34 15.26 -8.76 -6.61
N ALA A 35 14.10 -8.16 -6.38
CA ALA A 35 13.92 -6.73 -6.56
C ALA A 35 14.80 -5.94 -5.59
N ARG A 36 15.40 -4.86 -6.06
CA ARG A 36 16.30 -4.01 -5.28
C ARG A 36 15.76 -2.62 -5.03
N PHE A 37 14.95 -2.10 -5.93
CA PHE A 37 14.57 -0.69 -5.96
C PHE A 37 13.09 -0.46 -5.74
N MET A 38 12.29 -1.51 -5.66
CA MET A 38 10.85 -1.41 -5.45
C MET A 38 10.28 -2.62 -4.73
N GLU A 39 9.14 -2.41 -4.11
CA GLU A 39 8.28 -3.48 -3.60
C GLU A 39 6.89 -3.22 -4.15
N VAL A 40 6.19 -4.26 -4.59
CA VAL A 40 4.81 -4.15 -5.09
C VAL A 40 3.92 -5.10 -4.30
N VAL A 41 2.82 -4.56 -3.79
CA VAL A 41 1.90 -5.27 -2.92
C VAL A 41 0.48 -5.12 -3.44
N LEU A 42 -0.27 -6.22 -3.46
CA LEU A 42 -1.70 -6.18 -3.70
C LEU A 42 -2.39 -6.07 -2.35
N GLY A 43 -3.11 -4.98 -2.11
CA GLY A 43 -3.84 -4.75 -0.87
C GLY A 43 -5.33 -4.98 -1.04
N GLU A 44 -5.94 -5.67 -0.09
CA GLU A 44 -7.39 -5.85 0.00
C GLU A 44 -7.84 -5.34 1.36
N VAL A 45 -8.74 -4.35 1.38
CA VAL A 45 -9.08 -3.61 2.59
C VAL A 45 -10.60 -3.52 2.73
N GLU A 46 -11.10 -3.80 3.93
CA GLU A 46 -12.54 -3.77 4.24
C GLU A 46 -13.03 -2.34 4.52
N LYS A 47 -14.35 -2.15 4.43
CA LYS A 47 -15.00 -0.87 4.70
C LYS A 47 -14.66 -0.36 6.10
N GLY A 48 -14.34 0.94 6.18
CA GLY A 48 -13.97 1.59 7.44
C GLY A 48 -12.55 1.33 7.89
N ALA A 49 -11.89 0.33 7.30
CA ALA A 49 -10.50 0.05 7.58
C ALA A 49 -9.59 0.95 6.75
N GLY A 50 -8.30 0.79 6.93
CA GLY A 50 -7.29 1.56 6.25
C GLY A 50 -6.09 1.79 7.15
N VAL A 51 -5.41 2.88 6.95
CA VAL A 51 -4.23 3.23 7.72
C VAL A 51 -4.34 4.66 8.24
N SER A 52 -3.98 4.83 9.52
CA SER A 52 -3.95 6.14 10.15
C SER A 52 -2.79 6.99 9.60
N THR A 53 -2.83 8.28 9.91
CA THR A 53 -1.86 9.24 9.40
C THR A 53 -0.42 8.82 9.70
N HIS A 54 0.38 8.70 8.64
CA HIS A 54 1.79 8.32 8.74
C HIS A 54 2.55 8.87 7.53
N ALA A 55 3.88 8.80 7.61
CA ALA A 55 4.77 9.19 6.52
C ALA A 55 5.87 8.16 6.40
N HIS A 56 6.45 8.05 5.20
CA HIS A 56 7.57 7.15 4.93
C HIS A 56 8.82 7.96 4.65
N PRO A 57 9.76 8.06 5.62
CA PRO A 57 11.00 8.81 5.39
C PRO A 57 11.81 8.24 4.23
N GLY A 58 12.20 9.10 3.29
CA GLY A 58 13.05 8.73 2.17
C GLY A 58 12.45 7.75 1.18
N MET A 59 11.13 7.55 1.19
CA MET A 59 10.48 6.53 0.38
C MET A 59 9.23 7.11 -0.30
N GLU A 60 9.10 6.88 -1.59
CA GLU A 60 7.89 7.22 -2.34
C GLU A 60 6.94 6.05 -2.40
N GLN A 61 5.66 6.34 -2.52
CA GLN A 61 4.62 5.32 -2.61
C GLN A 61 3.59 5.74 -3.64
N ALA A 62 3.13 4.78 -4.44
CA ALA A 62 2.01 4.97 -5.35
C ALA A 62 0.98 3.89 -5.09
N GLN A 63 -0.31 4.23 -5.21
CA GLN A 63 -1.40 3.27 -5.07
C GLN A 63 -2.37 3.44 -6.22
N TYR A 64 -2.56 2.38 -6.99
CA TYR A 64 -3.54 2.35 -8.07
C TYR A 64 -4.77 1.56 -7.62
N PHE A 65 -5.93 2.19 -7.65
CA PHE A 65 -7.18 1.60 -7.19
C PHE A 65 -7.75 0.69 -8.27
N LEU A 66 -7.84 -0.60 -7.95
CA LEU A 66 -8.41 -1.62 -8.82
C LEU A 66 -9.91 -1.79 -8.59
N GLU A 67 -10.36 -1.60 -7.34
CA GLU A 67 -11.75 -1.78 -6.92
C GLU A 67 -12.02 -0.93 -5.69
N GLY A 68 -13.23 -0.35 -5.60
CA GLY A 68 -13.67 0.34 -4.40
C GLY A 68 -13.38 1.82 -4.38
N GLU A 69 -13.64 2.42 -3.22
CA GLU A 69 -13.51 3.86 -2.99
C GLU A 69 -12.92 4.12 -1.61
N ALA A 70 -12.19 5.21 -1.47
CA ALA A 70 -11.59 5.60 -0.21
C ALA A 70 -11.46 7.12 -0.11
N GLU A 71 -11.48 7.61 1.13
CA GLU A 71 -11.05 8.96 1.45
C GLU A 71 -9.54 8.92 1.67
N VAL A 72 -8.81 9.75 0.94
CA VAL A 72 -7.36 9.81 1.00
C VAL A 72 -6.95 11.23 1.39
N ILE A 73 -6.15 11.35 2.44
CA ILE A 73 -5.63 12.66 2.87
C ILE A 73 -4.14 12.66 2.63
N VAL A 74 -3.66 13.64 1.85
CA VAL A 74 -2.23 13.79 1.53
C VAL A 74 -1.85 15.23 1.80
N ASP A 75 -0.85 15.44 2.65
CA ASP A 75 -0.36 16.78 3.01
C ASP A 75 -1.51 17.71 3.45
N GLY A 76 -2.45 17.19 4.23
CA GLY A 76 -3.59 17.94 4.75
C GLY A 76 -4.75 18.14 3.76
N VAL A 77 -4.65 17.68 2.53
CA VAL A 77 -5.70 17.83 1.52
C VAL A 77 -6.46 16.52 1.37
N THR A 78 -7.78 16.59 1.41
CA THR A 78 -8.66 15.43 1.31
C THR A 78 -9.09 15.21 -0.13
N TYR A 79 -8.95 13.96 -0.58
CA TYR A 79 -9.36 13.50 -1.91
C TYR A 79 -10.32 12.33 -1.78
N GLN A 80 -11.24 12.20 -2.73
CA GLN A 80 -12.03 10.97 -2.90
C GLN A 80 -11.42 10.19 -4.06
N ALA A 81 -10.94 8.98 -3.77
CA ALA A 81 -10.33 8.12 -4.78
C ALA A 81 -11.20 6.90 -5.02
N ARG A 82 -11.24 6.42 -6.26
CA ARG A 82 -12.03 5.26 -6.67
C ARG A 82 -11.30 4.47 -7.74
N ALA A 83 -11.87 3.32 -8.11
CA ALA A 83 -11.29 2.46 -9.13
C ALA A 83 -10.90 3.26 -10.38
N GLY A 84 -9.67 3.06 -10.85
CA GLY A 84 -9.09 3.79 -11.97
C GLY A 84 -8.23 4.98 -11.57
N ASP A 85 -8.29 5.41 -10.29
CA ASP A 85 -7.46 6.52 -9.81
C ASP A 85 -6.13 6.03 -9.29
N LEU A 86 -5.11 6.87 -9.41
CA LEU A 86 -3.80 6.64 -8.81
C LEU A 86 -3.52 7.74 -7.79
N CYS A 87 -3.09 7.33 -6.60
CA CYS A 87 -2.64 8.24 -5.55
C CYS A 87 -1.12 8.14 -5.43
N PHE A 88 -0.46 9.29 -5.38
CA PHE A 88 0.98 9.35 -5.15
C PHE A 88 1.24 9.98 -3.79
N PHE A 89 2.08 9.34 -3.00
CA PHE A 89 2.47 9.82 -1.67
C PHE A 89 3.96 10.16 -1.69
N PRO A 90 4.31 11.45 -1.68
CA PRO A 90 5.71 11.87 -1.67
C PRO A 90 6.44 11.39 -0.41
N ALA A 91 7.76 11.25 -0.52
CA ALA A 91 8.60 10.94 0.62
C ALA A 91 8.41 11.99 1.73
N ASP A 92 8.38 11.54 2.97
CA ASP A 92 8.30 12.38 4.18
C ASP A 92 6.98 13.13 4.37
N VAL A 93 5.99 12.91 3.51
CA VAL A 93 4.69 13.59 3.58
C VAL A 93 3.65 12.71 4.28
N PHE A 94 2.97 13.25 5.28
CA PHE A 94 1.94 12.53 6.00
C PHE A 94 0.71 12.27 5.13
N HIS A 95 0.20 11.05 5.20
CA HIS A 95 -1.00 10.64 4.48
C HIS A 95 -1.80 9.62 5.27
N SER A 96 -3.08 9.48 4.93
CA SER A 96 -3.97 8.49 5.53
C SER A 96 -4.98 8.02 4.49
N ILE A 97 -5.53 6.82 4.70
CA ILE A 97 -6.51 6.21 3.82
C ILE A 97 -7.61 5.59 4.67
N ARG A 98 -8.86 5.84 4.31
CA ARG A 98 -10.02 5.20 4.94
C ARG A 98 -10.97 4.71 3.85
N VAL A 99 -11.22 3.42 3.82
CA VAL A 99 -12.10 2.79 2.82
C VAL A 99 -13.55 3.16 3.11
N THR A 100 -14.27 3.65 2.09
CA THR A 100 -15.66 4.07 2.21
C THR A 100 -16.65 3.14 1.50
N SER A 101 -16.18 2.33 0.55
CA SER A 101 -16.97 1.25 -0.07
C SER A 101 -16.92 -0.02 0.78
N GLU A 102 -17.64 -1.07 0.38
CA GLU A 102 -17.64 -2.35 1.10
C GLU A 102 -16.24 -2.93 1.23
N ARG A 103 -15.42 -2.78 0.18
CA ARG A 103 -14.02 -3.14 0.20
C ARG A 103 -13.26 -2.37 -0.88
N MET A 104 -11.95 -2.37 -0.75
CA MET A 104 -11.04 -1.75 -1.71
C MET A 104 -9.99 -2.77 -2.10
N LYS A 105 -9.62 -2.79 -3.37
CA LYS A 105 -8.48 -3.53 -3.87
C LYS A 105 -7.55 -2.54 -4.53
N VAL A 106 -6.28 -2.58 -4.16
CA VAL A 106 -5.30 -1.56 -4.57
C VAL A 106 -3.96 -2.21 -4.85
N LEU A 107 -3.28 -1.73 -5.88
CA LEU A 107 -1.90 -2.09 -6.15
C LEU A 107 -1.00 -1.02 -5.55
N ILE A 108 -0.13 -1.43 -4.63
CA ILE A 108 0.74 -0.53 -3.87
C ILE A 108 2.17 -0.71 -4.33
N ILE A 109 2.84 0.40 -4.65
CA ILE A 109 4.24 0.39 -5.08
C ILE A 109 5.03 1.25 -4.11
N TYR A 110 6.10 0.67 -3.55
CA TYR A 110 7.05 1.37 -2.69
C TYR A 110 8.40 1.46 -3.38
N SER A 111 9.05 2.60 -3.32
CA SER A 111 10.42 2.78 -3.83
C SER A 111 11.19 3.72 -2.90
N PRO A 112 12.26 3.23 -2.23
CA PRO A 112 12.74 1.84 -2.15
C PRO A 112 11.78 0.90 -1.43
N PRO A 113 12.09 -0.41 -1.36
CA PRO A 113 11.22 -1.37 -0.67
C PRO A 113 10.95 -0.99 0.78
N PHE A 114 9.69 -1.09 1.19
CA PHE A 114 9.28 -0.88 2.58
C PHE A 114 9.62 -2.09 3.46
N ALA A 115 9.30 -3.28 2.99
CA ALA A 115 9.51 -4.57 3.66
C ALA A 115 9.02 -4.58 5.12
N GLU A 116 7.98 -3.80 5.44
CA GLU A 116 7.40 -3.62 6.77
C GLU A 116 8.42 -3.15 7.83
N SER A 117 9.46 -2.44 7.40
CA SER A 117 10.53 -1.97 8.29
C SER A 117 10.02 -0.83 9.18
N PRO A 118 10.08 -0.95 10.53
CA PRO A 118 9.55 0.08 11.43
C PRO A 118 10.24 1.44 11.31
N ASP A 119 11.50 1.47 10.90
CA ASP A 119 12.26 2.71 10.73
C ASP A 119 11.92 3.44 9.43
N LYS A 120 11.14 2.83 8.56
CA LYS A 120 10.69 3.45 7.30
C LYS A 120 9.27 4.02 7.39
N VAL A 121 8.76 4.20 8.58
CA VAL A 121 7.45 4.78 8.81
C VAL A 121 7.48 5.65 10.06
N VAL A 122 6.87 6.82 9.98
CA VAL A 122 6.63 7.72 11.11
C VAL A 122 5.13 7.91 11.23
N ARG A 123 4.60 7.67 12.44
CA ARG A 123 3.17 7.79 12.70
C ARG A 123 2.87 9.08 13.46
N LYS A 124 1.70 9.60 13.21
CA LYS A 124 1.26 10.85 13.83
C LYS A 124 0.16 10.60 14.86
#